data_dabec5b6577cb3288767cc9deed41db5
#
_entry.id   dabec5b6577cb3288767cc9deed41db5
#
_cell.length_a   1.000
_cell.length_b   1.000
_cell.length_c   1.000
_cell.angle_alpha   90.00
_cell.angle_beta   90.00
_cell.angle_gamma   90.00
#
_symmetry.space_group_name_H-M   'P 1'
#
loop_
_entity.id
_entity.type
_entity.pdbx_description
1 polymer ?
#
loop_
_entity_poly.entity_id
_entity_poly.type
_entity_poly.pdbx_seq_one_letter_code
_entity_poly.pdbx_strand_id
1 'polypeptide(L)'
;MNATIDTVPRLCPPPHPHPHPPTRFRVPLGAVDTHAHVVGESFVPERSYTPPPAPPRNYLAMLDATSMTYGVIVQVSVHGTDNSLLVQTLRAHPDRLRGIAVAPHDLSDAALAELKDAGVVGLRLNTISGGGIGLDRLADYESLCAELGWHLQFLTHADRLAPVAPRLSQLRVPYVIDHMGHFDVDAGPQAPGWKLMMQLVADGAWVKLSGAYRLSKTPPYADTIPFARSLIEVAPDRSVWGSDWPHVGFWGTMPNVGDLLDALADWAPDPATREAILVTNPQRFYGFNRS
;
A
#
# COMPACT_ATOMS: atom_id res chain seq x y z
N MET A 1 -20.08 -24.44 -28.60
CA MET A 1 -18.75 -24.46 -28.01
C MET A 1 -18.19 -23.04 -28.12
N ASN A 2 -18.38 -22.20 -27.12
CA ASN A 2 -17.73 -20.87 -27.08
C ASN A 2 -16.32 -21.09 -26.58
N ALA A 3 -15.34 -20.94 -27.47
CA ALA A 3 -13.94 -20.87 -27.08
C ALA A 3 -13.77 -19.57 -26.27
N THR A 4 -13.60 -19.68 -24.96
CA THR A 4 -13.03 -18.62 -24.12
C THR A 4 -11.65 -18.35 -24.67
N ILE A 5 -11.49 -17.21 -25.36
CA ILE A 5 -10.18 -16.69 -25.69
C ILE A 5 -9.56 -16.30 -24.34
N ASP A 6 -8.66 -17.15 -23.81
CA ASP A 6 -7.79 -16.83 -22.69
C ASP A 6 -6.87 -15.68 -23.13
N THR A 7 -7.36 -14.46 -23.00
CA THR A 7 -6.52 -13.29 -23.27
C THR A 7 -5.54 -13.14 -22.10
N VAL A 8 -4.27 -13.43 -22.38
CA VAL A 8 -3.20 -13.18 -21.41
C VAL A 8 -3.29 -11.74 -20.87
N PRO A 9 -3.37 -11.51 -19.56
CA PRO A 9 -3.47 -10.17 -19.00
C PRO A 9 -2.36 -9.25 -19.50
N ARG A 10 -2.70 -7.99 -19.77
CA ARG A 10 -1.81 -7.00 -20.36
C ARG A 10 -0.49 -6.87 -19.59
N LEU A 11 0.64 -6.85 -20.31
CA LEU A 11 1.95 -6.64 -19.74
C LEU A 11 2.09 -5.19 -19.23
N CYS A 12 2.57 -5.01 -18.01
CA CYS A 12 2.89 -3.70 -17.46
C CYS A 12 4.27 -3.22 -17.92
N PRO A 13 4.48 -1.89 -18.08
CA PRO A 13 5.81 -1.33 -18.21
C PRO A 13 6.67 -1.60 -16.96
N PRO A 14 8.02 -1.62 -17.08
CA PRO A 14 8.91 -1.70 -15.93
C PRO A 14 8.89 -0.39 -15.11
N PRO A 15 9.31 -0.42 -13.83
CA PRO A 15 9.48 0.79 -13.04
C PRO A 15 10.55 1.71 -13.66
N HIS A 16 10.57 2.97 -13.24
CA HIS A 16 11.61 3.91 -13.67
C HIS A 16 13.00 3.36 -13.36
N PRO A 17 13.93 3.26 -14.34
CA PRO A 17 15.19 2.53 -14.18
C PRO A 17 16.18 3.23 -13.23
N HIS A 18 16.04 4.54 -13.03
CA HIS A 18 16.93 5.37 -12.24
C HIS A 18 16.15 6.15 -11.18
N PRO A 19 15.77 5.51 -10.05
CA PRO A 19 15.16 6.23 -8.94
C PRO A 19 16.14 7.27 -8.38
N HIS A 20 15.64 8.42 -7.98
CA HIS A 20 16.42 9.51 -7.38
C HIS A 20 15.76 10.01 -6.09
N PRO A 21 16.51 10.67 -5.19
CA PRO A 21 15.93 11.27 -4.00
C PRO A 21 15.02 12.45 -4.38
N PRO A 22 14.12 12.89 -3.48
CA PRO A 22 13.37 14.12 -3.71
C PRO A 22 14.29 15.33 -3.81
N THR A 23 13.86 16.33 -4.57
CA THR A 23 14.63 17.57 -4.80
C THR A 23 14.22 18.70 -3.85
N ARG A 24 13.03 18.60 -3.25
CA ARG A 24 12.39 19.67 -2.48
C ARG A 24 12.63 19.57 -0.96
N PHE A 25 13.07 18.43 -0.48
CA PHE A 25 13.42 18.23 0.94
C PHE A 25 14.41 17.06 1.10
N ARG A 26 15.03 16.98 2.26
CA ARG A 26 15.82 15.79 2.63
C ARG A 26 14.92 14.78 3.32
N VAL A 27 14.98 13.51 2.89
CA VAL A 27 14.28 12.41 3.56
C VAL A 27 14.87 12.25 4.97
N PRO A 28 14.06 12.29 6.01
CA PRO A 28 14.55 12.14 7.38
C PRO A 28 15.08 10.72 7.63
N LEU A 29 16.09 10.62 8.49
CA LEU A 29 16.60 9.30 8.91
C LEU A 29 15.51 8.48 9.62
N GLY A 30 15.42 7.20 9.30
CA GLY A 30 14.37 6.34 9.80
C GLY A 30 13.07 6.36 8.99
N ALA A 31 13.07 7.04 7.84
CA ALA A 31 11.89 7.07 6.95
C ALA A 31 11.53 5.68 6.44
N VAL A 32 10.23 5.44 6.33
CA VAL A 32 9.61 4.17 5.93
C VAL A 32 8.82 4.36 4.65
N ASP A 33 9.14 3.60 3.62
CA ASP A 33 8.24 3.36 2.48
C ASP A 33 7.20 2.32 2.89
N THR A 34 5.95 2.72 3.08
CA THR A 34 4.91 1.83 3.63
C THR A 34 4.16 1.01 2.59
N HIS A 35 4.52 1.11 1.31
CA HIS A 35 3.86 0.36 0.25
C HIS A 35 4.76 0.14 -0.96
N ALA A 36 5.22 -1.07 -1.12
CA ALA A 36 5.90 -1.55 -2.32
C ALA A 36 5.61 -3.03 -2.55
N HIS A 37 5.98 -3.53 -3.73
CA HIS A 37 5.83 -4.93 -4.10
C HIS A 37 7.15 -5.49 -4.61
N VAL A 38 7.44 -6.75 -4.26
CA VAL A 38 8.44 -7.57 -4.97
C VAL A 38 7.71 -8.51 -5.92
N VAL A 39 8.24 -8.71 -7.12
CA VAL A 39 7.59 -9.47 -8.18
C VAL A 39 8.55 -10.54 -8.70
N GLY A 40 8.12 -11.80 -8.59
CA GLY A 40 8.78 -12.96 -9.18
C GLY A 40 8.27 -13.27 -10.59
N GLU A 41 8.42 -14.51 -11.00
CA GLU A 41 8.07 -14.99 -12.34
C GLU A 41 6.81 -15.89 -12.34
N SER A 42 6.33 -16.34 -11.18
CA SER A 42 5.15 -17.18 -11.03
C SER A 42 3.91 -16.35 -10.73
N PHE A 43 2.86 -16.54 -11.51
CA PHE A 43 1.63 -15.74 -11.42
C PHE A 43 0.39 -16.62 -11.37
N VAL A 44 -0.64 -16.18 -10.61
CA VAL A 44 -1.94 -16.83 -10.62
C VAL A 44 -2.68 -16.56 -11.95
N PRO A 45 -3.50 -17.50 -12.43
CA PRO A 45 -4.26 -17.35 -13.68
C PRO A 45 -5.23 -16.15 -13.66
N GLU A 46 -5.87 -15.90 -12.52
CA GLU A 46 -6.94 -14.90 -12.33
C GLU A 46 -6.42 -13.46 -12.22
N ARG A 47 -5.16 -13.22 -12.47
CA ARG A 47 -4.56 -11.87 -12.39
C ARG A 47 -5.15 -10.89 -13.39
N SER A 48 -5.25 -9.61 -13.02
CA SER A 48 -5.75 -8.54 -13.88
C SER A 48 -4.69 -7.94 -14.81
N TYR A 49 -3.41 -8.18 -14.56
CA TYR A 49 -2.25 -7.66 -15.30
C TYR A 49 -1.05 -8.60 -15.16
N THR A 50 -0.05 -8.42 -16.01
CA THR A 50 1.22 -9.16 -15.92
C THR A 50 2.36 -8.16 -15.72
N PRO A 51 2.95 -8.04 -14.52
CA PRO A 51 4.08 -7.16 -14.27
C PRO A 51 5.39 -7.80 -14.73
N PRO A 52 6.41 -7.01 -15.09
CA PRO A 52 7.76 -7.53 -15.23
C PRO A 52 8.32 -7.94 -13.87
N PRO A 53 9.35 -8.82 -13.84
CA PRO A 53 10.05 -9.16 -12.60
C PRO A 53 10.60 -7.91 -11.91
N ALA A 54 10.35 -7.80 -10.62
CA ALA A 54 10.86 -6.74 -9.76
C ALA A 54 11.45 -7.36 -8.47
N PRO A 55 12.65 -7.94 -8.56
CA PRO A 55 13.23 -8.71 -7.47
C PRO A 55 13.61 -7.84 -6.28
N PRO A 56 13.74 -8.42 -5.07
CA PRO A 56 14.03 -7.70 -3.83
C PRO A 56 15.22 -6.74 -3.92
N ARG A 57 16.30 -7.14 -4.61
CA ARG A 57 17.48 -6.27 -4.80
C ARG A 57 17.16 -4.93 -5.47
N ASN A 58 16.18 -4.90 -6.38
CA ASN A 58 15.80 -3.67 -7.07
C ASN A 58 15.00 -2.75 -6.13
N TYR A 59 14.15 -3.32 -5.27
CA TYR A 59 13.46 -2.56 -4.23
C TYR A 59 14.43 -1.95 -3.22
N LEU A 60 15.38 -2.73 -2.74
CA LEU A 60 16.42 -2.23 -1.82
C LEU A 60 17.25 -1.11 -2.45
N ALA A 61 17.64 -1.27 -3.72
CA ALA A 61 18.35 -0.22 -4.46
C ALA A 61 17.50 1.06 -4.61
N MET A 62 16.17 0.93 -4.78
CA MET A 62 15.25 2.07 -4.79
C MET A 62 15.19 2.75 -3.43
N LEU A 63 15.08 2.00 -2.33
CA LEU A 63 15.12 2.56 -0.96
C LEU A 63 16.42 3.34 -0.73
N ASP A 64 17.56 2.77 -1.10
CA ASP A 64 18.87 3.41 -0.94
C ASP A 64 18.97 4.69 -1.79
N ALA A 65 18.54 4.64 -3.05
CA ALA A 65 18.56 5.79 -3.96
C ALA A 65 17.66 6.94 -3.49
N THR A 66 16.57 6.63 -2.78
CA THR A 66 15.62 7.62 -2.25
C THR A 66 15.86 7.99 -0.78
N SER A 67 16.92 7.44 -0.17
CA SER A 67 17.27 7.63 1.25
C SER A 67 16.21 7.11 2.24
N MET A 68 15.40 6.12 1.83
CA MET A 68 14.48 5.44 2.72
C MET A 68 15.21 4.39 3.55
N THR A 69 15.03 4.43 4.88
CA THR A 69 15.69 3.50 5.79
C THR A 69 14.99 2.13 5.80
N TYR A 70 13.68 2.14 5.83
CA TYR A 70 12.83 0.97 5.98
C TYR A 70 11.81 0.84 4.85
N GLY A 71 11.27 -0.36 4.69
CA GLY A 71 10.23 -0.64 3.72
C GLY A 71 9.19 -1.65 4.20
N VAL A 72 7.96 -1.50 3.72
CA VAL A 72 6.88 -2.47 3.92
C VAL A 72 6.52 -3.07 2.57
N ILE A 73 6.78 -4.36 2.44
CA ILE A 73 6.44 -5.12 1.23
C ILE A 73 5.03 -5.65 1.39
N VAL A 74 4.17 -5.26 0.47
CA VAL A 74 2.79 -5.75 0.37
C VAL A 74 2.77 -6.86 -0.67
N GLN A 75 2.21 -8.01 -0.32
CA GLN A 75 2.02 -9.11 -1.27
C GLN A 75 1.29 -8.62 -2.52
N VAL A 76 1.91 -8.81 -3.68
CA VAL A 76 1.32 -8.37 -4.95
C VAL A 76 0.17 -9.29 -5.37
N SER A 77 -0.92 -8.72 -5.90
CA SER A 77 -2.13 -9.50 -6.23
C SER A 77 -1.90 -10.63 -7.23
N VAL A 78 -0.94 -10.45 -8.14
CA VAL A 78 -0.62 -11.46 -9.17
C VAL A 78 0.05 -12.73 -8.65
N HIS A 79 0.54 -12.72 -7.41
CA HIS A 79 1.02 -13.92 -6.72
C HIS A 79 -0.07 -14.62 -5.90
N GLY A 80 -1.27 -14.02 -5.81
CA GLY A 80 -2.36 -14.57 -4.99
C GLY A 80 -1.93 -14.78 -3.54
N THR A 81 -2.18 -15.98 -3.03
CA THR A 81 -1.84 -16.38 -1.65
C THR A 81 -0.47 -17.05 -1.52
N ASP A 82 0.33 -17.13 -2.58
CA ASP A 82 1.72 -17.60 -2.50
C ASP A 82 2.63 -16.50 -1.97
N ASN A 83 2.87 -16.49 -0.66
CA ASN A 83 3.72 -15.53 0.02
C ASN A 83 5.21 -15.94 0.05
N SER A 84 5.63 -16.96 -0.67
CA SER A 84 7.00 -17.50 -0.60
C SER A 84 8.06 -16.46 -0.85
N LEU A 85 7.92 -15.64 -1.92
CA LEU A 85 8.87 -14.57 -2.23
C LEU A 85 8.86 -13.46 -1.16
N LEU A 86 7.69 -13.11 -0.62
CA LEU A 86 7.56 -12.17 0.49
C LEU A 86 8.32 -12.69 1.70
N VAL A 87 8.04 -13.90 2.18
CA VAL A 87 8.68 -14.53 3.34
C VAL A 87 10.20 -14.62 3.17
N GLN A 88 10.66 -15.09 2.01
CA GLN A 88 12.10 -15.16 1.70
C GLN A 88 12.76 -13.76 1.78
N THR A 89 12.10 -12.74 1.25
CA THR A 89 12.63 -11.37 1.25
C THR A 89 12.70 -10.79 2.66
N LEU A 90 11.67 -10.98 3.46
CA LEU A 90 11.62 -10.49 4.85
C LEU A 90 12.70 -11.15 5.71
N ARG A 91 12.86 -12.47 5.61
CA ARG A 91 13.90 -13.23 6.34
C ARG A 91 15.30 -12.80 5.98
N ALA A 92 15.52 -12.41 4.72
CA ALA A 92 16.83 -11.89 4.28
C ALA A 92 17.13 -10.48 4.80
N HIS A 93 16.13 -9.71 5.20
CA HIS A 93 16.28 -8.30 5.59
C HIS A 93 15.41 -7.94 6.81
N PRO A 94 15.49 -8.67 7.94
CA PRO A 94 14.58 -8.54 9.08
C PRO A 94 14.67 -7.17 9.76
N ASP A 95 15.83 -6.52 9.70
CA ASP A 95 16.06 -5.20 10.32
C ASP A 95 15.51 -4.04 9.47
N ARG A 96 15.29 -4.26 8.17
CA ARG A 96 14.85 -3.22 7.23
C ARG A 96 13.43 -3.35 6.75
N LEU A 97 12.85 -4.56 6.76
CA LEU A 97 11.60 -4.83 6.07
C LEU A 97 10.52 -5.40 7.00
N ARG A 98 9.26 -5.05 6.70
CA ARG A 98 8.05 -5.70 7.23
C ARG A 98 7.17 -6.13 6.07
N GLY A 99 6.25 -7.06 6.32
CA GLY A 99 5.39 -7.63 5.29
C GLY A 99 3.90 -7.50 5.57
N ILE A 100 3.13 -7.36 4.49
CA ILE A 100 1.68 -7.50 4.49
C ILE A 100 1.35 -8.66 3.57
N ALA A 101 0.82 -9.73 4.13
CA ALA A 101 0.51 -10.95 3.38
C ALA A 101 -0.91 -10.91 2.77
N VAL A 102 -1.14 -11.77 1.79
CA VAL A 102 -2.46 -12.17 1.32
C VAL A 102 -2.61 -13.66 1.60
N ALA A 103 -3.48 -14.04 2.49
CA ALA A 103 -3.60 -15.41 2.95
C ALA A 103 -5.05 -15.78 3.24
N PRO A 104 -5.47 -17.05 3.06
CA PRO A 104 -6.75 -17.54 3.53
C PRO A 104 -6.90 -17.34 5.04
N HIS A 105 -8.13 -17.09 5.50
CA HIS A 105 -8.41 -16.86 6.93
C HIS A 105 -8.29 -18.14 7.79
N ASP A 106 -8.27 -19.31 7.17
CA ASP A 106 -8.21 -20.63 7.76
C ASP A 106 -6.86 -21.33 7.62
N LEU A 107 -5.77 -20.53 7.53
CA LEU A 107 -4.42 -21.07 7.57
C LEU A 107 -4.17 -21.83 8.88
N SER A 108 -3.32 -22.87 8.80
CA SER A 108 -2.86 -23.57 10.00
C SER A 108 -2.01 -22.67 10.89
N ASP A 109 -2.01 -22.96 12.20
CA ASP A 109 -1.18 -22.23 13.18
C ASP A 109 0.31 -22.20 12.79
N ALA A 110 0.81 -23.31 12.22
CA ALA A 110 2.19 -23.39 11.75
C ALA A 110 2.48 -22.42 10.60
N ALA A 111 1.55 -22.29 9.63
CA ALA A 111 1.71 -21.34 8.53
C ALA A 111 1.56 -19.88 9.00
N LEU A 112 0.69 -19.61 9.97
CA LEU A 112 0.56 -18.29 10.60
C LEU A 112 1.83 -17.92 11.38
N ALA A 113 2.39 -18.86 12.15
CA ALA A 113 3.65 -18.68 12.85
C ALA A 113 4.81 -18.37 11.87
N GLU A 114 4.87 -19.10 10.74
CA GLU A 114 5.87 -18.85 9.70
C GLU A 114 5.81 -17.42 9.15
N LEU A 115 4.61 -16.91 8.85
CA LEU A 115 4.41 -15.54 8.37
C LEU A 115 4.83 -14.52 9.45
N LYS A 116 4.42 -14.75 10.71
CA LYS A 116 4.74 -13.86 11.84
C LYS A 116 6.24 -13.80 12.11
N ASP A 117 6.91 -14.95 12.16
CA ASP A 117 8.35 -15.05 12.39
C ASP A 117 9.17 -14.44 11.26
N ALA A 118 8.64 -14.45 10.04
CA ALA A 118 9.26 -13.76 8.91
C ALA A 118 9.16 -12.23 8.98
N GLY A 119 8.27 -11.67 9.82
CA GLY A 119 8.08 -10.23 9.94
C GLY A 119 6.81 -9.70 9.25
N VAL A 120 5.83 -10.56 8.99
CA VAL A 120 4.49 -10.13 8.57
C VAL A 120 3.78 -9.48 9.74
N VAL A 121 3.14 -8.32 9.50
CA VAL A 121 2.46 -7.50 10.51
C VAL A 121 1.01 -7.18 10.15
N GLY A 122 0.51 -7.69 9.03
CA GLY A 122 -0.87 -7.47 8.61
C GLY A 122 -1.28 -8.32 7.42
N LEU A 123 -2.58 -8.30 7.12
CA LEU A 123 -3.20 -8.97 5.97
C LEU A 123 -3.87 -7.96 5.05
N ARG A 124 -3.72 -8.15 3.73
CA ARG A 124 -4.38 -7.31 2.73
C ARG A 124 -5.63 -7.97 2.15
N LEU A 125 -6.74 -7.23 2.19
CA LEU A 125 -7.98 -7.52 1.46
C LEU A 125 -8.10 -6.58 0.26
N ASN A 126 -8.54 -7.11 -0.88
CA ASN A 126 -8.48 -6.41 -2.17
C ASN A 126 -9.78 -6.59 -2.94
N THR A 127 -10.41 -5.48 -3.32
CA THR A 127 -11.65 -5.47 -4.13
C THR A 127 -11.45 -4.91 -5.54
N ILE A 128 -10.19 -4.62 -5.92
CA ILE A 128 -9.87 -3.95 -7.20
C ILE A 128 -9.27 -4.94 -8.20
N SER A 129 -8.25 -5.69 -7.79
CA SER A 129 -7.44 -6.52 -8.68
C SER A 129 -7.73 -8.00 -8.50
N GLY A 130 -7.76 -8.77 -9.60
CA GLY A 130 -7.82 -10.22 -9.55
C GLY A 130 -6.62 -10.85 -8.82
N GLY A 131 -6.80 -12.06 -8.29
CA GLY A 131 -5.79 -12.78 -7.49
C GLY A 131 -5.75 -12.38 -6.01
N GLY A 132 -6.50 -11.36 -5.59
CA GLY A 132 -6.62 -10.95 -4.19
C GLY A 132 -7.79 -11.62 -3.46
N ILE A 133 -7.88 -11.38 -2.16
CA ILE A 133 -8.98 -11.85 -1.30
C ILE A 133 -9.90 -10.67 -0.99
N GLY A 134 -11.21 -10.87 -1.19
CA GLY A 134 -12.25 -9.86 -0.96
C GLY A 134 -12.66 -9.71 0.51
N LEU A 135 -13.82 -9.07 0.72
CA LEU A 135 -14.31 -8.68 2.06
C LEU A 135 -15.36 -9.65 2.64
N ASP A 136 -15.69 -10.74 1.95
CA ASP A 136 -16.79 -11.63 2.32
C ASP A 136 -16.62 -12.27 3.71
N ARG A 137 -15.36 -12.47 4.12
CA ARG A 137 -14.99 -13.06 5.40
C ARG A 137 -14.32 -12.06 6.35
N LEU A 138 -14.71 -10.78 6.28
CA LEU A 138 -14.08 -9.69 7.06
C LEU A 138 -14.06 -9.96 8.57
N ALA A 139 -15.10 -10.60 9.13
CA ALA A 139 -15.16 -10.94 10.56
C ALA A 139 -14.09 -11.97 10.96
N ASP A 140 -13.82 -12.95 10.10
CA ASP A 140 -12.80 -13.96 10.36
C ASP A 140 -11.40 -13.34 10.29
N TYR A 141 -11.15 -12.48 9.31
CA TYR A 141 -9.90 -11.71 9.21
C TYR A 141 -9.69 -10.76 10.39
N GLU A 142 -10.76 -10.12 10.88
CA GLU A 142 -10.70 -9.30 12.10
C GLU A 142 -10.24 -10.14 13.29
N SER A 143 -10.87 -11.31 13.49
CA SER A 143 -10.56 -12.21 14.60
C SER A 143 -9.12 -12.71 14.52
N LEU A 144 -8.68 -13.13 13.34
CA LEU A 144 -7.32 -13.58 13.09
C LEU A 144 -6.29 -12.47 13.37
N CYS A 145 -6.53 -11.27 12.86
CA CYS A 145 -5.63 -10.12 13.09
C CYS A 145 -5.59 -9.71 14.57
N ALA A 146 -6.72 -9.79 15.29
CA ALA A 146 -6.77 -9.50 16.72
C ALA A 146 -5.91 -10.50 17.54
N GLU A 147 -5.97 -11.79 17.20
CA GLU A 147 -5.18 -12.84 17.84
C GLU A 147 -3.67 -12.68 17.60
N LEU A 148 -3.30 -12.33 16.37
CA LEU A 148 -1.90 -12.20 15.98
C LEU A 148 -1.27 -10.84 16.35
N GLY A 149 -2.08 -9.85 16.73
CA GLY A 149 -1.66 -8.46 16.92
C GLY A 149 -1.35 -7.77 15.59
N TRP A 150 -2.00 -8.18 14.50
CA TRP A 150 -1.85 -7.65 13.15
C TRP A 150 -2.90 -6.59 12.84
N HIS A 151 -2.70 -5.88 11.73
CA HIS A 151 -3.68 -4.94 11.18
C HIS A 151 -4.24 -5.44 9.85
N LEU A 152 -5.37 -4.87 9.44
CA LEU A 152 -5.95 -5.07 8.11
C LEU A 152 -5.54 -3.94 7.17
N GLN A 153 -5.29 -4.28 5.91
CA GLN A 153 -5.01 -3.34 4.84
C GLN A 153 -6.03 -3.52 3.72
N PHE A 154 -6.65 -2.43 3.28
CA PHE A 154 -7.70 -2.46 2.27
C PHE A 154 -7.27 -1.78 0.98
N LEU A 155 -7.26 -2.54 -0.12
CA LEU A 155 -7.17 -2.02 -1.47
C LEU A 155 -8.60 -1.96 -2.05
N THR A 156 -9.17 -0.77 -2.09
CA THR A 156 -10.57 -0.55 -2.51
C THR A 156 -10.75 0.83 -3.13
N HIS A 157 -11.81 1.00 -3.93
CA HIS A 157 -12.24 2.33 -4.39
C HIS A 157 -13.12 3.00 -3.33
N ALA A 158 -12.92 4.28 -3.07
CA ALA A 158 -13.74 5.08 -2.14
C ALA A 158 -15.23 4.99 -2.48
N ASP A 159 -15.58 4.99 -3.77
CA ASP A 159 -16.96 4.87 -4.24
C ASP A 159 -17.61 3.50 -3.96
N ARG A 160 -16.82 2.50 -3.60
CA ARG A 160 -17.29 1.15 -3.24
C ARG A 160 -17.29 0.88 -1.73
N LEU A 161 -16.96 1.87 -0.92
CA LEU A 161 -16.92 1.72 0.54
C LEU A 161 -18.31 1.68 1.18
N ALA A 162 -19.33 2.29 0.58
CA ALA A 162 -20.66 2.45 1.21
C ALA A 162 -21.26 1.15 1.77
N PRO A 163 -21.23 -0.01 1.10
CA PRO A 163 -21.79 -1.24 1.64
C PRO A 163 -21.02 -1.81 2.84
N VAL A 164 -19.73 -1.49 2.97
CA VAL A 164 -18.83 -2.06 4.00
C VAL A 164 -18.45 -1.07 5.09
N ALA A 165 -18.65 0.23 4.89
CA ALA A 165 -18.27 1.27 5.82
C ALA A 165 -18.84 1.09 7.23
N PRO A 166 -20.11 0.69 7.43
CA PRO A 166 -20.65 0.44 8.76
C PRO A 166 -19.91 -0.68 9.49
N ARG A 167 -19.34 -1.62 8.75
CA ARG A 167 -18.55 -2.71 9.33
C ARG A 167 -17.10 -2.26 9.58
N LEU A 168 -16.51 -1.47 8.69
CA LEU A 168 -15.16 -0.93 8.85
C LEU A 168 -15.05 -0.03 10.07
N SER A 169 -16.06 0.83 10.33
CA SER A 169 -16.08 1.72 11.51
C SER A 169 -16.21 0.98 12.86
N GLN A 170 -16.56 -0.32 12.83
CA GLN A 170 -16.70 -1.17 14.01
C GLN A 170 -15.54 -2.13 14.22
N LEU A 171 -14.53 -2.11 13.33
CA LEU A 171 -13.37 -2.98 13.46
C LEU A 171 -12.60 -2.72 14.76
N ARG A 172 -12.28 -3.79 15.48
CA ARG A 172 -11.53 -3.74 16.74
C ARG A 172 -10.02 -3.84 16.54
N VAL A 173 -9.59 -4.11 15.30
CA VAL A 173 -8.18 -4.11 14.91
C VAL A 173 -7.85 -2.85 14.12
N PRO A 174 -6.61 -2.34 14.20
CA PRO A 174 -6.19 -1.24 13.35
C PRO A 174 -6.35 -1.62 11.87
N TYR A 175 -6.70 -0.65 11.04
CA TYR A 175 -6.75 -0.87 9.60
C TYR A 175 -6.28 0.35 8.82
N VAL A 176 -5.78 0.10 7.60
CA VAL A 176 -5.28 1.14 6.70
C VAL A 176 -5.92 1.02 5.32
N ILE A 177 -6.28 2.16 4.74
CA ILE A 177 -6.81 2.27 3.37
C ILE A 177 -5.69 2.68 2.43
N ASP A 178 -5.45 1.88 1.38
CA ASP A 178 -4.39 2.11 0.39
C ASP A 178 -4.73 3.27 -0.55
N HIS A 179 -3.70 4.00 -1.00
CA HIS A 179 -3.73 4.95 -2.12
C HIS A 179 -4.87 5.96 -2.03
N MET A 180 -5.07 6.58 -0.85
CA MET A 180 -6.15 7.55 -0.61
C MET A 180 -7.53 7.04 -1.09
N GLY A 181 -7.76 5.72 -0.96
CA GLY A 181 -8.99 5.05 -1.37
C GLY A 181 -9.20 4.96 -2.89
N HIS A 182 -8.15 5.04 -3.71
CA HIS A 182 -8.26 5.08 -5.18
C HIS A 182 -9.37 6.04 -5.66
N PHE A 183 -9.49 7.19 -4.98
CA PHE A 183 -10.51 8.17 -5.26
C PHE A 183 -10.22 8.89 -6.59
N ASP A 184 -11.23 9.05 -7.43
CA ASP A 184 -11.13 9.87 -8.63
C ASP A 184 -11.21 11.36 -8.25
N VAL A 185 -10.09 12.08 -8.34
CA VAL A 185 -10.04 13.51 -7.99
C VAL A 185 -10.95 14.38 -8.85
N ASP A 186 -11.25 13.97 -10.08
CA ASP A 186 -12.18 14.66 -10.98
C ASP A 186 -13.63 14.66 -10.44
N ALA A 187 -13.99 13.71 -9.56
CA ALA A 187 -15.29 13.67 -8.91
C ALA A 187 -15.48 14.78 -7.85
N GLY A 188 -14.38 15.35 -7.39
CA GLY A 188 -14.38 16.50 -6.48
C GLY A 188 -14.66 16.14 -5.00
N PRO A 189 -14.40 17.08 -4.07
CA PRO A 189 -14.46 16.84 -2.63
C PRO A 189 -15.88 16.65 -2.07
N GLN A 190 -16.91 16.91 -2.88
CA GLN A 190 -18.31 16.70 -2.48
C GLN A 190 -18.84 15.31 -2.86
N ALA A 191 -18.06 14.49 -3.58
CA ALA A 191 -18.45 13.15 -3.95
C ALA A 191 -18.76 12.28 -2.73
N PRO A 192 -19.82 11.46 -2.76
CA PRO A 192 -20.21 10.61 -1.63
C PRO A 192 -19.10 9.68 -1.16
N GLY A 193 -18.35 9.08 -2.10
CA GLY A 193 -17.22 8.19 -1.79
C GLY A 193 -16.12 8.90 -1.01
N TRP A 194 -15.78 10.15 -1.40
CA TRP A 194 -14.80 10.95 -0.67
C TRP A 194 -15.26 11.29 0.75
N LYS A 195 -16.50 11.74 0.91
CA LYS A 195 -17.07 12.04 2.23
C LYS A 195 -17.04 10.84 3.15
N LEU A 196 -17.36 9.67 2.62
CA LEU A 196 -17.30 8.41 3.36
C LEU A 196 -15.88 8.04 3.74
N MET A 197 -14.91 8.17 2.81
CA MET A 197 -13.49 7.99 3.09
C MET A 197 -13.02 8.90 4.23
N MET A 198 -13.35 10.18 4.17
CA MET A 198 -13.03 11.15 5.21
C MET A 198 -13.64 10.78 6.57
N GLN A 199 -14.88 10.28 6.58
CA GLN A 199 -15.55 9.82 7.81
C GLN A 199 -14.80 8.61 8.40
N LEU A 200 -14.45 7.59 7.60
CA LEU A 200 -13.71 6.43 8.09
C LEU A 200 -12.35 6.83 8.67
N VAL A 201 -11.67 7.79 8.04
CA VAL A 201 -10.39 8.31 8.55
C VAL A 201 -10.59 9.08 9.85
N ALA A 202 -11.65 9.88 9.98
CA ALA A 202 -12.00 10.55 11.22
C ALA A 202 -12.32 9.54 12.36
N ASP A 203 -12.99 8.44 12.01
CA ASP A 203 -13.38 7.37 12.94
C ASP A 203 -12.21 6.45 13.35
N GLY A 204 -11.00 6.64 12.78
CA GLY A 204 -9.80 5.91 13.23
C GLY A 204 -9.06 5.12 12.16
N ALA A 205 -9.51 5.10 10.92
CA ALA A 205 -8.74 4.47 9.84
C ALA A 205 -7.39 5.16 9.66
N TRP A 206 -6.37 4.36 9.37
CA TRP A 206 -5.12 4.83 8.80
C TRP A 206 -5.27 5.03 7.31
N VAL A 207 -4.46 5.90 6.72
CA VAL A 207 -4.48 6.14 5.28
C VAL A 207 -3.06 6.20 4.70
N LYS A 208 -2.87 5.55 3.55
CA LYS A 208 -1.65 5.68 2.76
C LYS A 208 -1.77 6.81 1.77
N LEU A 209 -0.97 7.83 1.97
CA LEU A 209 -0.74 8.94 1.04
C LEU A 209 0.20 8.42 -0.06
N SER A 210 -0.36 7.74 -1.03
CA SER A 210 0.36 7.04 -2.09
C SER A 210 -0.46 6.99 -3.37
N GLY A 211 0.14 6.61 -4.48
CA GLY A 211 -0.57 6.41 -5.74
C GLY A 211 -1.08 7.71 -6.38
N ALA A 212 -0.43 8.86 -6.20
CA ALA A 212 -0.82 10.14 -6.83
C ALA A 212 -1.10 9.98 -8.34
N TYR A 213 -0.28 9.21 -9.03
CA TYR A 213 -0.40 8.91 -10.45
C TYR A 213 -1.59 7.98 -10.81
N ARG A 214 -2.23 7.37 -9.81
CA ARG A 214 -3.47 6.57 -9.98
C ARG A 214 -4.71 7.44 -9.83
N LEU A 215 -4.61 8.52 -9.03
CA LEU A 215 -5.71 9.43 -8.74
C LEU A 215 -5.78 10.58 -9.73
N SER A 216 -4.63 11.04 -10.20
CA SER A 216 -4.46 12.16 -11.13
C SER A 216 -3.94 11.69 -12.47
N LYS A 217 -4.32 12.41 -13.53
CA LYS A 217 -3.89 12.11 -14.91
C LYS A 217 -2.67 12.93 -15.35
N THR A 218 -2.30 13.95 -14.57
CA THR A 218 -1.31 14.97 -15.01
C THR A 218 -0.25 15.21 -13.94
N PRO A 219 1.01 14.80 -14.18
CA PRO A 219 2.14 15.21 -13.32
C PRO A 219 2.27 16.75 -13.26
N PRO A 220 2.68 17.33 -12.14
CA PRO A 220 3.12 16.73 -10.86
C PRO A 220 1.99 16.41 -9.87
N TYR A 221 0.78 16.11 -10.34
CA TYR A 221 -0.38 15.65 -9.55
C TYR A 221 -0.92 16.71 -8.57
N ALA A 222 -0.91 17.99 -8.98
CA ALA A 222 -1.31 19.12 -8.15
C ALA A 222 -2.78 19.07 -7.72
N ASP A 223 -3.64 18.44 -8.51
CA ASP A 223 -5.05 18.20 -8.23
C ASP A 223 -5.30 17.27 -7.04
N THR A 224 -4.29 16.48 -6.64
CA THR A 224 -4.36 15.64 -5.42
C THR A 224 -4.12 16.42 -4.12
N ILE A 225 -3.54 17.63 -4.20
CA ILE A 225 -3.13 18.41 -3.01
C ILE A 225 -4.29 18.67 -2.02
N PRO A 226 -5.47 19.16 -2.43
CA PRO A 226 -6.54 19.42 -1.48
C PRO A 226 -7.03 18.15 -0.78
N PHE A 227 -7.02 17.01 -1.47
CA PHE A 227 -7.43 15.72 -0.92
C PHE A 227 -6.41 15.19 0.09
N ALA A 228 -5.14 15.16 -0.26
CA ALA A 228 -4.08 14.72 0.65
C ALA A 228 -4.01 15.60 1.91
N ARG A 229 -4.12 16.93 1.75
CA ARG A 229 -4.12 17.86 2.89
C ARG A 229 -5.30 17.64 3.84
N SER A 230 -6.51 17.41 3.31
CA SER A 230 -7.68 17.15 4.15
C SER A 230 -7.54 15.82 4.93
N LEU A 231 -6.94 14.79 4.34
CA LEU A 231 -6.63 13.54 5.06
C LEU A 231 -5.60 13.75 6.17
N ILE A 232 -4.53 14.51 5.89
CA ILE A 232 -3.50 14.84 6.89
C ILE A 232 -4.08 15.67 8.03
N GLU A 233 -4.95 16.63 7.73
CA GLU A 233 -5.61 17.47 8.74
C GLU A 233 -6.48 16.65 9.69
N VAL A 234 -7.24 15.68 9.17
CA VAL A 234 -8.14 14.82 9.96
C VAL A 234 -7.37 13.75 10.72
N ALA A 235 -6.29 13.22 10.14
CA ALA A 235 -5.52 12.12 10.73
C ALA A 235 -4.01 12.36 10.65
N PRO A 236 -3.47 13.40 11.31
CA PRO A 236 -2.04 13.71 11.25
C PRO A 236 -1.17 12.60 11.82
N ASP A 237 -1.68 11.84 12.77
CA ASP A 237 -1.01 10.72 13.44
C ASP A 237 -1.30 9.34 12.81
N ARG A 238 -2.18 9.27 11.80
CA ARG A 238 -2.56 8.02 11.09
C ARG A 238 -2.39 8.12 9.58
N SER A 239 -1.72 9.15 9.09
CA SER A 239 -1.29 9.29 7.71
C SER A 239 0.12 8.75 7.55
N VAL A 240 0.34 7.90 6.54
CA VAL A 240 1.65 7.34 6.18
C VAL A 240 1.87 7.46 4.67
N TRP A 241 3.13 7.50 4.23
CA TRP A 241 3.48 7.60 2.81
C TRP A 241 3.98 6.26 2.27
N GLY A 242 3.71 5.97 0.98
CA GLY A 242 4.25 4.81 0.29
C GLY A 242 4.51 5.08 -1.19
N SER A 243 5.58 4.49 -1.74
CA SER A 243 5.99 4.67 -3.12
C SER A 243 5.06 4.00 -4.12
N ASP A 244 4.46 2.88 -3.73
CA ASP A 244 3.75 1.95 -4.61
C ASP A 244 4.66 1.35 -5.72
N TRP A 245 5.99 1.34 -5.47
CA TRP A 245 6.95 0.70 -6.36
C TRP A 245 6.65 -0.80 -6.50
N PRO A 246 6.72 -1.41 -7.69
CA PRO A 246 7.18 -0.91 -8.98
C PRO A 246 6.05 -0.38 -9.88
N HIS A 247 4.97 0.13 -9.32
CA HIS A 247 3.84 0.76 -10.00
C HIS A 247 3.06 -0.21 -10.91
N VAL A 248 2.86 -1.43 -10.43
CA VAL A 248 2.16 -2.49 -11.19
C VAL A 248 0.74 -2.10 -11.57
N GLY A 249 0.27 -2.60 -12.72
CA GLY A 249 -1.08 -2.26 -13.21
C GLY A 249 -1.22 -0.80 -13.67
N PHE A 250 -0.11 -0.12 -13.99
CA PHE A 250 -0.10 1.23 -14.53
C PHE A 250 0.55 1.24 -15.92
N TRP A 251 -0.05 1.98 -16.88
CA TRP A 251 0.38 2.05 -18.27
C TRP A 251 0.59 3.48 -18.77
N GLY A 252 0.55 4.45 -17.89
CA GLY A 252 0.89 5.84 -18.20
C GLY A 252 2.40 6.09 -18.15
N THR A 253 2.79 7.35 -18.10
CA THR A 253 4.19 7.74 -17.87
C THR A 253 4.63 7.24 -16.51
N MET A 254 5.62 6.33 -16.48
CA MET A 254 6.09 5.71 -15.25
C MET A 254 6.70 6.76 -14.32
N PRO A 255 6.16 6.93 -13.09
CA PRO A 255 6.67 7.94 -12.19
C PRO A 255 8.05 7.56 -11.64
N ASN A 256 8.86 8.56 -11.30
CA ASN A 256 10.02 8.36 -10.45
C ASN A 256 9.61 8.50 -8.98
N VAL A 257 10.15 7.66 -8.11
CA VAL A 257 9.82 7.68 -6.68
C VAL A 257 10.22 9.01 -6.03
N GLY A 258 11.31 9.64 -6.49
CA GLY A 258 11.71 10.97 -6.04
C GLY A 258 10.67 12.04 -6.35
N ASP A 259 10.05 12.00 -7.53
CA ASP A 259 8.97 12.92 -7.90
C ASP A 259 7.71 12.70 -7.06
N LEU A 260 7.40 11.43 -6.71
CA LEU A 260 6.30 11.11 -5.80
C LEU A 260 6.55 11.59 -4.37
N LEU A 261 7.81 11.58 -3.93
CA LEU A 261 8.23 12.21 -2.67
C LEU A 261 8.13 13.73 -2.75
N ASP A 262 8.49 14.35 -3.88
CA ASP A 262 8.35 15.79 -4.07
C ASP A 262 6.89 16.24 -3.99
N ALA A 263 5.92 15.43 -4.42
CA ALA A 263 4.50 15.70 -4.21
C ALA A 263 4.12 15.77 -2.71
N LEU A 264 4.78 14.98 -1.84
CA LEU A 264 4.57 15.07 -0.39
C LEU A 264 4.95 16.43 0.18
N ALA A 265 5.90 17.17 -0.43
CA ALA A 265 6.24 18.53 0.00
C ALA A 265 5.07 19.51 -0.21
N ASP A 266 4.19 19.26 -1.18
CA ASP A 266 2.98 20.05 -1.38
C ASP A 266 1.83 19.60 -0.46
N TRP A 267 1.73 18.30 -0.22
CA TRP A 267 0.71 17.73 0.68
C TRP A 267 0.96 18.10 2.13
N ALA A 268 2.22 18.05 2.57
CA ALA A 268 2.67 18.35 3.93
C ALA A 268 3.82 19.38 3.88
N PRO A 269 3.52 20.69 3.71
CA PRO A 269 4.55 21.72 3.59
C PRO A 269 5.36 21.93 4.88
N ASP A 270 4.79 21.59 6.04
CA ASP A 270 5.50 21.65 7.32
C ASP A 270 6.47 20.45 7.48
N PRO A 271 7.75 20.66 7.79
CA PRO A 271 8.73 19.61 7.99
C PRO A 271 8.39 18.60 9.10
N ALA A 272 7.79 19.06 10.21
CA ALA A 272 7.40 18.18 11.31
C ALA A 272 6.26 17.22 10.90
N THR A 273 5.32 17.71 10.11
CA THR A 273 4.25 16.90 9.53
C THR A 273 4.83 15.84 8.57
N ARG A 274 5.81 16.21 7.72
CA ARG A 274 6.48 15.22 6.85
C ARG A 274 7.25 14.17 7.65
N GLU A 275 7.93 14.58 8.73
CA GLU A 275 8.60 13.63 9.62
C GLU A 275 7.61 12.69 10.30
N ALA A 276 6.47 13.19 10.75
CA ALA A 276 5.42 12.34 11.30
C ALA A 276 4.95 11.29 10.27
N ILE A 277 4.66 11.69 9.03
CA ILE A 277 4.18 10.83 7.95
C ILE A 277 5.24 9.80 7.52
N LEU A 278 6.51 10.20 7.44
CA LEU A 278 7.58 9.35 6.93
C LEU A 278 8.26 8.51 8.02
N VAL A 279 8.25 8.95 9.27
CA VAL A 279 9.02 8.30 10.35
C VAL A 279 8.13 7.88 11.51
N THR A 280 7.55 8.85 12.24
CA THR A 280 6.92 8.57 13.53
C THR A 280 5.70 7.66 13.39
N ASN A 281 4.80 7.97 12.49
CA ASN A 281 3.58 7.20 12.26
C ASN A 281 3.88 5.78 11.75
N PRO A 282 4.64 5.61 10.65
CA PRO A 282 4.87 4.27 10.12
C PRO A 282 5.74 3.41 11.04
N GLN A 283 6.73 3.96 11.73
CA GLN A 283 7.52 3.19 12.68
C GLN A 283 6.64 2.63 13.81
N ARG A 284 5.72 3.45 14.34
CA ARG A 284 4.75 3.01 15.34
C ARG A 284 3.80 1.95 14.80
N PHE A 285 3.27 2.15 13.60
CA PHE A 285 2.23 1.30 13.03
C PHE A 285 2.77 -0.07 12.58
N TYR A 286 3.93 -0.10 11.96
CA TYR A 286 4.55 -1.32 11.41
C TYR A 286 5.59 -1.95 12.34
N GLY A 287 5.82 -1.39 13.52
CA GLY A 287 6.73 -1.96 14.52
C GLY A 287 8.21 -1.89 14.12
N PHE A 288 8.66 -0.79 13.51
CA PHE A 288 10.07 -0.50 13.37
C PHE A 288 10.59 0.14 14.65
N ASN A 289 11.56 -0.50 15.29
CA ASN A 289 12.20 0.05 16.49
C ASN A 289 13.06 1.26 16.07
N ARG A 290 12.97 2.35 16.82
CA ARG A 290 13.97 3.41 16.74
C ARG A 290 15.27 2.83 17.30
N SER A 291 16.30 2.68 16.47
CA SER A 291 17.67 2.41 16.92
C SER A 291 18.25 3.65 17.61
#